data_01f7ffc0db095a01041ab4bf89508ee5
#
_entry.id   01f7ffc0db095a01041ab4bf89508ee5
#
_cell.length_a   1.000
_cell.length_b   1.000
_cell.length_c   1.000
_cell.angle_alpha   90.00
_cell.angle_beta   90.00
_cell.angle_gamma   90.00
#
_symmetry.space_group_name_H-M   'P 1'
#
loop_
_entity.id
_entity.type
_entity.pdbx_description
1 polymer ?
#
loop_
_entity_poly.entity_id
_entity_poly.type
_entity_poly.pdbx_seq_one_letter_code
_entity_poly.pdbx_strand_id
1 'polypeptide(L)'
;MLIKYPNAIIADVTSKATDGLVRLSPFYPHGDIPVPFSEGYTAACVEGVWQGLKVFEGEDIDISMFRNDTMKDIKRTVRKHGRVLGHRKGVHGKEILGYVEAKHQIYIPTYRWMLEHKAMDIIERLRKASESKTIVLLDYNTCCDVDDETKPLSHAYLVKAYAEGIYPFDDIKTEKRTNNNEHSPKQLSLFD
;
A
#
# COMPACT_ATOMS: atom_id res chain seq x y z
N MET A 1 -10.59 -15.62 -15.65
CA MET A 1 -9.24 -15.54 -15.09
C MET A 1 -8.44 -16.82 -15.32
N LEU A 2 -8.89 -17.97 -14.87
CA LEU A 2 -8.19 -19.26 -15.08
C LEU A 2 -7.97 -19.63 -16.54
N ILE A 3 -8.80 -19.15 -17.47
CA ILE A 3 -8.61 -19.37 -18.92
C ILE A 3 -7.31 -18.73 -19.42
N LYS A 4 -6.93 -17.57 -18.90
CA LYS A 4 -5.70 -16.85 -19.30
C LYS A 4 -4.45 -17.42 -18.61
N TYR A 5 -4.61 -17.93 -17.37
CA TYR A 5 -3.52 -18.45 -16.53
C TYR A 5 -3.93 -19.77 -15.84
N PRO A 6 -4.04 -20.88 -16.59
CA PRO A 6 -4.63 -22.13 -16.09
C PRO A 6 -3.85 -22.77 -14.91
N ASN A 7 -2.57 -22.44 -14.77
CA ASN A 7 -1.68 -23.03 -13.74
C ASN A 7 -1.22 -21.98 -12.72
N ALA A 8 -1.84 -20.79 -12.68
CA ALA A 8 -1.45 -19.75 -11.76
C ALA A 8 -1.94 -20.03 -10.33
N ILE A 9 -1.17 -19.58 -9.37
CA ILE A 9 -1.62 -19.44 -7.97
C ILE A 9 -2.40 -18.12 -7.88
N ILE A 10 -3.63 -18.22 -7.43
CA ILE A 10 -4.46 -17.04 -7.14
C ILE A 10 -4.23 -16.65 -5.68
N ALA A 11 -3.72 -15.45 -5.45
CA ALA A 11 -3.45 -14.90 -4.12
C ALA A 11 -4.36 -13.70 -3.87
N ASP A 12 -5.40 -13.89 -3.05
CA ASP A 12 -6.30 -12.82 -2.63
C ASP A 12 -5.62 -11.97 -1.56
N VAL A 13 -5.23 -10.73 -1.92
CA VAL A 13 -4.60 -9.79 -0.98
C VAL A 13 -5.58 -8.72 -0.47
N THR A 14 -6.88 -8.89 -0.76
CA THR A 14 -7.92 -7.95 -0.31
C THR A 14 -8.17 -8.05 1.19
N SER A 15 -8.89 -7.07 1.73
CA SER A 15 -9.34 -7.09 3.13
C SER A 15 -10.37 -8.18 3.45
N LYS A 16 -10.82 -8.94 2.46
CA LYS A 16 -11.74 -10.07 2.60
C LYS A 16 -11.07 -11.43 2.44
N ALA A 17 -9.77 -11.47 2.21
CA ALA A 17 -9.03 -12.72 2.19
C ALA A 17 -9.22 -13.48 3.51
N THR A 18 -9.43 -14.80 3.40
CA THR A 18 -9.73 -15.68 4.54
C THR A 18 -8.51 -16.43 5.06
N ASP A 19 -7.36 -16.18 4.45
CA ASP A 19 -6.07 -16.78 4.80
C ASP A 19 -5.08 -15.72 5.31
N GLY A 20 -3.85 -16.12 5.53
CA GLY A 20 -2.79 -15.23 6.01
C GLY A 20 -2.45 -14.07 5.06
N LEU A 21 -2.91 -14.08 3.80
CA LEU A 21 -2.68 -13.02 2.82
C LEU A 21 -3.48 -11.75 3.15
N VAL A 22 -4.52 -11.83 3.98
CA VAL A 22 -5.22 -10.65 4.51
C VAL A 22 -4.26 -9.66 5.18
N ARG A 23 -3.12 -10.12 5.68
CA ARG A 23 -2.06 -9.27 6.26
C ARG A 23 -1.42 -8.31 5.25
N LEU A 24 -1.60 -8.54 3.96
CA LEU A 24 -1.16 -7.60 2.91
C LEU A 24 -2.18 -6.48 2.67
N SER A 25 -3.39 -6.59 3.20
CA SER A 25 -4.38 -5.50 3.09
C SER A 25 -3.94 -4.27 3.89
N PRO A 26 -4.05 -3.05 3.34
CA PRO A 26 -3.76 -1.81 4.07
C PRO A 26 -4.67 -1.58 5.29
N PHE A 27 -5.77 -2.35 5.40
CA PHE A 27 -6.71 -2.30 6.53
C PHE A 27 -6.32 -3.21 7.69
N TYR A 28 -5.40 -4.16 7.47
CA TYR A 28 -5.06 -5.13 8.49
C TYR A 28 -4.32 -4.50 9.68
N PRO A 29 -4.77 -4.76 10.93
CA PRO A 29 -4.23 -4.11 12.12
C PRO A 29 -2.93 -4.77 12.59
N HIS A 30 -1.81 -4.37 11.99
CA HIS A 30 -0.48 -4.84 12.39
C HIS A 30 0.02 -4.24 13.70
N GLY A 31 -0.46 -3.04 14.04
CA GLY A 31 0.05 -2.24 15.16
C GLY A 31 1.41 -1.57 14.87
N ASP A 32 1.68 -0.51 15.60
CA ASP A 32 2.97 0.19 15.68
C ASP A 32 3.52 0.70 14.34
N ILE A 33 2.67 0.94 13.35
CA ILE A 33 3.09 1.51 12.06
C ILE A 33 3.42 2.99 12.27
N PRO A 34 4.66 3.45 12.04
CA PRO A 34 5.02 4.85 12.19
C PRO A 34 4.19 5.76 11.28
N VAL A 35 3.69 6.86 11.82
CA VAL A 35 3.01 7.89 11.02
C VAL A 35 4.05 8.82 10.42
N PRO A 36 4.15 8.95 9.08
CA PRO A 36 5.15 9.83 8.45
C PRO A 36 5.07 11.26 8.97
N PHE A 37 6.22 11.91 9.11
CA PHE A 37 6.36 13.30 9.60
C PHE A 37 5.71 13.56 10.98
N SER A 38 5.56 12.52 11.81
CA SER A 38 4.82 12.60 13.08
C SER A 38 5.54 11.80 14.15
N GLU A 39 6.63 12.36 14.69
CA GLU A 39 7.42 11.71 15.72
C GLU A 39 6.55 11.31 16.93
N GLY A 40 6.72 10.08 17.40
CA GLY A 40 5.96 9.52 18.53
C GLY A 40 4.54 9.03 18.18
N TYR A 41 4.07 9.20 16.94
CA TYR A 41 2.77 8.69 16.51
C TYR A 41 2.92 7.37 15.73
N THR A 42 2.08 6.40 16.12
CA THR A 42 1.92 5.14 15.40
C THR A 42 0.47 4.86 15.08
N ALA A 43 0.22 4.00 14.11
CA ALA A 43 -1.11 3.58 13.72
C ALA A 43 -1.26 2.06 13.71
N ALA A 44 -2.48 1.58 13.88
CA ALA A 44 -2.81 0.16 13.81
C ALA A 44 -2.64 -0.41 12.40
N CYS A 45 -2.96 0.37 11.36
CA CYS A 45 -2.90 -0.07 9.97
C CYS A 45 -2.52 1.07 9.01
N VAL A 46 -2.13 0.73 7.78
CA VAL A 46 -1.75 1.70 6.74
C VAL A 46 -2.92 2.61 6.38
N GLU A 47 -4.12 2.06 6.23
CA GLU A 47 -5.32 2.85 5.93
C GLU A 47 -5.62 3.83 7.07
N GLY A 48 -5.34 3.45 8.32
CA GLY A 48 -5.46 4.35 9.48
C GLY A 48 -4.60 5.59 9.35
N VAL A 49 -3.34 5.44 8.91
CA VAL A 49 -2.45 6.57 8.61
C VAL A 49 -3.05 7.46 7.52
N TRP A 50 -3.46 6.85 6.41
CA TRP A 50 -4.02 7.55 5.25
C TRP A 50 -5.27 8.34 5.60
N GLN A 51 -6.22 7.72 6.28
CA GLN A 51 -7.48 8.35 6.65
C GLN A 51 -7.32 9.34 7.81
N GLY A 52 -6.41 9.05 8.73
CA GLY A 52 -6.14 9.93 9.86
C GLY A 52 -5.54 11.28 9.45
N LEU A 53 -4.62 11.28 8.48
CA LEU A 53 -4.00 12.50 7.97
C LEU A 53 -4.82 13.22 6.89
N LYS A 54 -5.96 12.68 6.47
CA LYS A 54 -6.82 13.29 5.46
C LYS A 54 -7.52 14.53 6.02
N VAL A 55 -7.51 15.62 5.23
CA VAL A 55 -8.13 16.91 5.55
C VAL A 55 -9.31 17.16 4.62
N PHE A 56 -10.42 17.60 5.19
CA PHE A 56 -11.62 18.00 4.47
C PHE A 56 -11.89 19.48 4.63
N GLU A 57 -12.77 20.04 3.82
CA GLU A 57 -13.09 21.47 3.84
C GLU A 57 -13.62 21.95 5.20
N GLY A 58 -14.37 21.11 5.90
CA GLY A 58 -14.95 21.41 7.22
C GLY A 58 -14.30 20.65 8.39
N GLU A 59 -13.36 19.76 8.13
CA GLU A 59 -12.77 18.91 9.16
C GLU A 59 -11.26 18.71 8.91
N ASP A 60 -10.48 18.87 9.93
CA ASP A 60 -9.05 18.59 9.91
C ASP A 60 -8.75 17.09 10.05
N ILE A 61 -7.50 16.74 10.27
CA ILE A 61 -7.04 15.38 10.55
C ILE A 61 -7.83 14.75 11.70
N ASP A 62 -7.93 13.43 11.67
CA ASP A 62 -8.58 12.66 12.73
C ASP A 62 -7.64 11.55 13.24
N ILE A 63 -6.89 11.87 14.30
CA ILE A 63 -5.94 10.93 14.89
C ILE A 63 -6.59 9.70 15.53
N SER A 64 -7.92 9.68 15.73
CA SER A 64 -8.61 8.50 16.21
C SER A 64 -8.55 7.35 15.20
N MET A 65 -8.42 7.66 13.90
CA MET A 65 -8.25 6.67 12.83
C MET A 65 -6.96 5.84 13.01
N PHE A 66 -5.94 6.40 13.64
CA PHE A 66 -4.69 5.65 13.91
C PHE A 66 -4.92 4.44 14.82
N ARG A 67 -5.93 4.49 15.68
CA ARG A 67 -6.24 3.40 16.64
C ARG A 67 -7.26 2.40 16.11
N ASN A 68 -7.78 2.60 14.89
CA ASN A 68 -8.77 1.67 14.32
C ASN A 68 -8.10 0.35 13.93
N ASP A 69 -8.36 -0.68 14.70
CA ASP A 69 -7.88 -2.05 14.55
C ASP A 69 -8.98 -3.03 14.08
N THR A 70 -10.16 -2.50 13.74
CA THR A 70 -11.35 -3.33 13.46
C THR A 70 -11.50 -3.71 12.00
N MET A 71 -10.72 -3.13 11.09
CA MET A 71 -10.86 -3.21 9.62
C MET A 71 -12.21 -2.66 9.11
N LYS A 72 -12.99 -2.00 9.96
CA LYS A 72 -14.32 -1.44 9.65
C LYS A 72 -14.35 0.05 9.94
N ASP A 73 -15.24 0.76 9.27
CA ASP A 73 -15.55 2.18 9.49
C ASP A 73 -14.33 3.12 9.46
N ILE A 74 -13.26 2.70 8.80
CA ILE A 74 -11.99 3.44 8.75
C ILE A 74 -11.99 4.51 7.64
N LYS A 75 -12.86 4.39 6.62
CA LYS A 75 -12.88 5.32 5.49
C LYS A 75 -13.66 6.60 5.84
N ARG A 76 -12.97 7.73 5.83
CA ARG A 76 -13.58 9.05 5.86
C ARG A 76 -13.99 9.43 4.42
N THR A 77 -15.29 9.35 4.12
CA THR A 77 -15.82 9.51 2.76
C THR A 77 -16.28 10.95 2.49
N VAL A 78 -16.19 11.39 1.23
CA VAL A 78 -16.69 12.71 0.78
C VAL A 78 -18.18 12.91 1.14
N ARG A 79 -18.99 11.84 1.05
CA ARG A 79 -20.39 11.89 1.40
C ARG A 79 -20.64 12.31 2.87
N LYS A 80 -19.76 11.90 3.79
CA LYS A 80 -19.92 12.15 5.23
C LYS A 80 -19.18 13.41 5.69
N HIS A 81 -18.01 13.69 5.10
CA HIS A 81 -17.08 14.70 5.59
C HIS A 81 -16.87 15.89 4.63
N GLY A 82 -17.50 15.87 3.46
CA GLY A 82 -17.37 16.95 2.47
C GLY A 82 -16.15 16.78 1.54
N ARG A 83 -15.77 17.86 0.88
CA ARG A 83 -14.68 17.86 -0.11
C ARG A 83 -13.32 17.63 0.55
N VAL A 84 -12.53 16.75 -0.02
CA VAL A 84 -11.14 16.50 0.40
C VAL A 84 -10.26 17.65 -0.09
N LEU A 85 -9.45 18.22 0.80
CA LEU A 85 -8.44 19.22 0.47
C LEU A 85 -7.06 18.59 0.23
N GLY A 86 -6.79 17.44 0.81
CA GLY A 86 -5.52 16.73 0.72
C GLY A 86 -5.20 15.93 1.97
N HIS A 87 -3.91 15.76 2.24
CA HIS A 87 -3.42 15.09 3.44
C HIS A 87 -2.40 15.97 4.15
N ARG A 88 -2.53 16.10 5.44
CA ARG A 88 -1.56 16.86 6.24
C ARG A 88 -0.22 16.13 6.28
N LYS A 89 0.84 16.89 6.06
CA LYS A 89 2.21 16.38 6.18
C LYS A 89 2.62 16.28 7.65
N GLY A 90 2.15 15.20 8.27
CA GLY A 90 2.33 14.94 9.70
C GLY A 90 1.28 15.60 10.59
N VAL A 91 1.12 15.05 11.80
CA VAL A 91 0.08 15.46 12.78
C VAL A 91 0.18 16.96 13.15
N HIS A 92 1.40 17.47 13.30
CA HIS A 92 1.66 18.86 13.65
C HIS A 92 2.11 19.72 12.47
N GLY A 93 2.14 19.14 11.27
CA GLY A 93 2.52 19.85 10.05
C GLY A 93 1.49 20.90 9.66
N LYS A 94 1.93 21.96 8.95
CA LYS A 94 1.06 22.99 8.39
C LYS A 94 0.77 22.77 6.91
N GLU A 95 1.62 22.03 6.23
CA GLU A 95 1.52 21.74 4.81
C GLU A 95 0.43 20.70 4.55
N ILE A 96 -0.39 20.95 3.52
CA ILE A 96 -1.37 19.99 3.00
C ILE A 96 -0.86 19.52 1.64
N LEU A 97 -0.55 18.25 1.56
CA LEU A 97 -0.11 17.58 0.34
C LEU A 97 -1.31 17.31 -0.58
N GLY A 98 -1.15 17.55 -1.87
CA GLY A 98 -2.08 17.11 -2.88
C GLY A 98 -2.17 15.57 -2.94
N TYR A 99 -3.14 15.06 -3.71
CA TYR A 99 -3.42 13.61 -3.72
C TYR A 99 -2.22 12.76 -4.17
N VAL A 100 -1.54 13.15 -5.25
CA VAL A 100 -0.36 12.46 -5.77
C VAL A 100 0.82 12.58 -4.80
N GLU A 101 1.11 13.79 -4.32
CA GLU A 101 2.16 14.04 -3.35
C GLU A 101 1.96 13.22 -2.06
N ALA A 102 0.71 13.13 -1.59
CA ALA A 102 0.38 12.33 -0.42
C ALA A 102 0.60 10.82 -0.68
N LYS A 103 0.30 10.31 -1.90
CA LYS A 103 0.65 8.93 -2.26
C LYS A 103 2.15 8.69 -2.12
N HIS A 104 2.97 9.58 -2.68
CA HIS A 104 4.43 9.44 -2.63
C HIS A 104 5.02 9.62 -1.24
N GLN A 105 4.54 10.62 -0.47
CA GLN A 105 5.17 10.99 0.79
C GLN A 105 4.57 10.29 2.02
N ILE A 106 3.34 9.77 1.93
CA ILE A 106 2.65 9.13 3.05
C ILE A 106 2.32 7.67 2.74
N TYR A 107 1.50 7.38 1.71
CA TYR A 107 0.94 6.04 1.51
C TYR A 107 2.02 5.01 1.14
N ILE A 108 2.80 5.28 0.10
CA ILE A 108 3.83 4.38 -0.42
C ILE A 108 4.90 4.08 0.64
N PRO A 109 5.49 5.07 1.34
CA PRO A 109 6.45 4.79 2.40
C PRO A 109 5.87 4.01 3.57
N THR A 110 4.64 4.33 3.99
CA THR A 110 3.96 3.61 5.08
C THR A 110 3.69 2.16 4.69
N TYR A 111 3.22 1.91 3.47
CA TYR A 111 2.96 0.55 3.00
C TYR A 111 4.27 -0.26 2.87
N ARG A 112 5.34 0.35 2.36
CA ARG A 112 6.68 -0.26 2.33
C ARG A 112 7.14 -0.67 3.72
N TRP A 113 7.04 0.25 4.69
CA TRP A 113 7.42 -0.05 6.08
C TRP A 113 6.65 -1.26 6.62
N MET A 114 5.35 -1.32 6.35
CA MET A 114 4.51 -2.45 6.74
C MET A 114 4.98 -3.76 6.10
N LEU A 115 5.31 -3.76 4.80
CA LEU A 115 5.83 -4.96 4.14
C LEU A 115 7.14 -5.43 4.78
N GLU A 116 8.07 -4.51 5.06
CA GLU A 116 9.39 -4.79 5.60
C GLU A 116 9.35 -5.30 7.04
N HIS A 117 8.47 -4.75 7.88
CA HIS A 117 8.48 -5.03 9.31
C HIS A 117 7.38 -5.99 9.79
N LYS A 118 6.31 -6.15 9.01
CA LYS A 118 5.12 -6.89 9.45
C LYS A 118 4.71 -8.03 8.50
N ALA A 119 5.17 -8.04 7.25
CA ALA A 119 4.71 -9.00 6.24
C ALA A 119 5.82 -9.60 5.37
N MET A 120 7.09 -9.47 5.76
CA MET A 120 8.23 -9.99 5.00
C MET A 120 8.15 -11.50 4.78
N ASP A 121 7.67 -12.23 5.77
CA ASP A 121 7.43 -13.68 5.68
C ASP A 121 6.51 -14.05 4.51
N ILE A 122 5.50 -13.22 4.24
CA ILE A 122 4.57 -13.42 3.12
C ILE A 122 5.27 -13.08 1.80
N ILE A 123 6.01 -11.97 1.75
CA ILE A 123 6.75 -11.55 0.56
C ILE A 123 7.76 -12.63 0.14
N GLU A 124 8.50 -13.20 1.07
CA GLU A 124 9.47 -14.26 0.79
C GLU A 124 8.77 -15.53 0.25
N ARG A 125 7.62 -15.90 0.81
CA ARG A 125 6.81 -17.00 0.31
C ARG A 125 6.30 -16.75 -1.12
N LEU A 126 5.86 -15.52 -1.43
CA LEU A 126 5.44 -15.13 -2.77
C LEU A 126 6.60 -15.18 -3.76
N ARG A 127 7.77 -14.65 -3.39
CA ARG A 127 9.01 -14.72 -4.19
C ARG A 127 9.36 -16.16 -4.52
N LYS A 128 9.44 -17.01 -3.50
CA LYS A 128 9.76 -18.43 -3.68
C LYS A 128 8.74 -19.16 -4.58
N ALA A 129 7.45 -18.89 -4.40
CA ALA A 129 6.41 -19.49 -5.23
C ALA A 129 6.48 -19.01 -6.70
N SER A 130 6.90 -17.73 -6.91
CA SER A 130 7.02 -17.15 -8.25
C SER A 130 8.17 -17.73 -9.08
N GLU A 131 9.15 -18.39 -8.47
CA GLU A 131 10.23 -19.08 -9.18
C GLU A 131 9.71 -20.22 -10.08
N SER A 132 8.61 -20.85 -9.68
CA SER A 132 8.07 -22.03 -10.37
C SER A 132 6.69 -21.83 -11.00
N LYS A 133 5.91 -20.85 -10.53
CA LYS A 133 4.53 -20.63 -10.94
C LYS A 133 4.21 -19.15 -11.12
N THR A 134 3.32 -18.86 -12.06
CA THR A 134 2.72 -17.52 -12.14
C THR A 134 1.84 -17.29 -10.90
N ILE A 135 2.00 -16.14 -10.26
CA ILE A 135 1.13 -15.70 -9.16
C ILE A 135 0.27 -14.56 -9.66
N VAL A 136 -1.03 -14.66 -9.40
CA VAL A 136 -2.02 -13.63 -9.68
C VAL A 136 -2.49 -13.04 -8.37
N LEU A 137 -2.19 -11.76 -8.14
CA LEU A 137 -2.65 -11.03 -6.97
C LEU A 137 -4.02 -10.42 -7.26
N LEU A 138 -5.00 -10.69 -6.39
CA LEU A 138 -6.33 -10.10 -6.50
C LEU A 138 -6.45 -8.87 -5.62
N ASP A 139 -6.97 -7.77 -6.20
CA ASP A 139 -7.32 -6.54 -5.51
C ASP A 139 -8.65 -6.00 -6.08
N TYR A 140 -9.30 -5.09 -5.36
CA TYR A 140 -10.48 -4.37 -5.84
C TYR A 140 -10.15 -3.29 -6.87
N ASN A 141 -8.91 -2.90 -6.95
CA ASN A 141 -8.41 -1.82 -7.78
C ASN A 141 -7.10 -2.25 -8.42
N THR A 142 -6.94 -1.92 -9.70
CA THR A 142 -5.82 -2.37 -10.53
C THR A 142 -4.91 -1.22 -10.99
N CYS A 143 -5.12 0.00 -10.48
CA CYS A 143 -4.30 1.13 -10.85
C CYS A 143 -2.86 0.93 -10.41
N CYS A 144 -1.95 0.89 -11.38
CA CYS A 144 -0.51 0.77 -11.17
C CYS A 144 0.23 2.10 -11.33
N ASP A 145 -0.48 3.15 -11.76
CA ASP A 145 0.08 4.48 -11.96
C ASP A 145 0.06 5.24 -10.63
N VAL A 146 1.25 5.49 -10.10
CA VAL A 146 1.41 6.24 -8.84
C VAL A 146 1.01 7.70 -8.98
N ASP A 147 1.06 8.25 -10.20
CA ASP A 147 0.77 9.64 -10.50
C ASP A 147 -0.67 9.88 -10.97
N ASP A 148 -1.49 8.84 -11.10
CA ASP A 148 -2.92 8.99 -11.43
C ASP A 148 -3.64 9.81 -10.34
N GLU A 149 -4.14 10.99 -10.72
CA GLU A 149 -4.83 11.91 -9.82
C GLU A 149 -6.26 11.46 -9.47
N THR A 150 -6.81 10.51 -10.19
CA THR A 150 -8.23 10.15 -10.15
C THR A 150 -8.51 8.82 -9.49
N LYS A 151 -7.54 7.90 -9.48
CA LYS A 151 -7.70 6.54 -8.99
C LYS A 151 -6.83 6.26 -7.77
N PRO A 152 -7.32 5.48 -6.82
CA PRO A 152 -6.47 4.98 -5.74
C PRO A 152 -5.45 3.99 -6.31
N LEU A 153 -4.24 4.01 -5.75
CA LEU A 153 -3.19 3.07 -6.08
C LEU A 153 -3.54 1.66 -5.56
N SER A 154 -3.35 0.65 -6.39
CA SER A 154 -3.54 -0.74 -5.99
C SER A 154 -2.45 -1.17 -5.00
N HIS A 155 -2.85 -1.71 -3.85
CA HIS A 155 -1.88 -2.30 -2.94
C HIS A 155 -1.31 -3.63 -3.46
N ALA A 156 -2.04 -4.38 -4.29
CA ALA A 156 -1.51 -5.54 -4.98
C ALA A 156 -0.37 -5.17 -5.94
N TYR A 157 -0.45 -3.99 -6.60
CA TYR A 157 0.68 -3.45 -7.36
C TYR A 157 1.90 -3.21 -6.46
N LEU A 158 1.72 -2.61 -5.28
CA LEU A 158 2.82 -2.37 -4.35
C LEU A 158 3.44 -3.67 -3.84
N VAL A 159 2.62 -4.70 -3.55
CA VAL A 159 3.12 -6.05 -3.21
C VAL A 159 3.95 -6.63 -4.34
N LYS A 160 3.43 -6.57 -5.58
CA LYS A 160 4.14 -7.04 -6.78
C LYS A 160 5.47 -6.31 -6.93
N ALA A 161 5.45 -4.98 -6.95
CA ALA A 161 6.62 -4.14 -7.15
C ALA A 161 7.69 -4.40 -6.07
N TYR A 162 7.27 -4.61 -4.82
CA TYR A 162 8.19 -4.93 -3.73
C TYR A 162 8.80 -6.34 -3.88
N ALA A 163 7.99 -7.33 -4.27
CA ALA A 163 8.47 -8.69 -4.51
C ALA A 163 9.47 -8.75 -5.66
N GLU A 164 9.28 -7.95 -6.71
CA GLU A 164 10.15 -7.87 -7.89
C GLU A 164 11.35 -6.93 -7.73
N GLY A 165 11.46 -6.18 -6.61
CA GLY A 165 12.57 -5.25 -6.36
C GLY A 165 12.50 -3.95 -7.17
N ILE A 166 11.32 -3.57 -7.64
CA ILE A 166 11.04 -2.35 -8.42
C ILE A 166 10.05 -1.41 -7.71
N TYR A 167 10.12 -1.38 -6.38
CA TYR A 167 9.21 -0.56 -5.59
C TYR A 167 9.35 0.93 -5.93
N PRO A 168 8.25 1.69 -6.09
CA PRO A 168 8.28 3.06 -6.64
C PRO A 168 9.08 4.10 -5.80
N PHE A 169 9.78 3.67 -4.78
CA PHE A 169 10.67 4.50 -3.95
C PHE A 169 12.17 4.21 -4.18
N ASP A 170 12.50 3.20 -4.96
CA ASP A 170 13.90 2.77 -5.13
C ASP A 170 14.66 3.59 -6.17
N ASP A 171 13.97 4.38 -7.00
CA ASP A 171 14.57 5.20 -8.07
C ASP A 171 15.44 6.36 -7.56
N ILE A 172 15.39 6.70 -6.26
CA ILE A 172 16.23 7.76 -5.67
C ILE A 172 17.63 7.26 -5.29
N LYS A 173 17.91 5.95 -5.35
CA LYS A 173 19.18 5.36 -4.91
C LYS A 173 19.96 4.56 -5.96
N THR A 174 19.52 4.45 -7.20
CA THR A 174 20.13 3.54 -8.20
C THR A 174 20.89 4.22 -9.32
N GLU A 175 21.57 5.34 -9.11
CA GLU A 175 22.69 5.74 -10.00
C GLU A 175 24.01 5.01 -9.70
N LYS A 176 24.05 4.02 -8.80
CA LYS A 176 25.27 3.25 -8.48
C LYS A 176 25.00 1.76 -8.27
N ARG A 177 24.51 1.05 -9.31
CA ARG A 177 24.80 -0.39 -9.47
C ARG A 177 24.86 -0.71 -10.96
N THR A 178 26.05 -0.54 -11.53
CA THR A 178 26.47 -1.08 -12.82
C THR A 178 26.47 -2.62 -12.76
N ASN A 179 25.81 -3.20 -13.75
CA ASN A 179 26.04 -4.52 -14.36
C ASN A 179 26.55 -5.66 -13.50
N ASN A 180 25.68 -6.66 -13.25
CA ASN A 180 25.88 -8.07 -13.62
C ASN A 180 24.76 -8.92 -13.03
N ASN A 181 23.96 -9.47 -13.86
CA ASN A 181 23.41 -10.81 -13.94
C ASN A 181 22.02 -10.83 -14.56
N GLU A 182 22.01 -11.33 -15.78
CA GLU A 182 20.80 -11.76 -16.48
C GLU A 182 20.19 -12.96 -15.75
N HIS A 183 19.16 -12.70 -14.97
CA HIS A 183 18.13 -13.68 -14.65
C HIS A 183 16.80 -12.90 -14.61
N SER A 184 16.08 -12.99 -15.72
CA SER A 184 14.71 -12.42 -15.80
C SER A 184 13.81 -13.15 -14.80
N PRO A 185 13.26 -12.46 -13.77
CA PRO A 185 12.23 -13.06 -12.93
C PRO A 185 10.96 -13.28 -13.74
N LYS A 186 10.31 -14.44 -13.56
CA LYS A 186 8.98 -14.68 -14.13
C LYS A 186 7.99 -13.69 -13.55
N GLN A 187 7.30 -12.98 -14.42
CA GLN A 187 6.41 -11.86 -14.09
C GLN A 187 5.27 -12.24 -13.14
N LEU A 188 5.12 -11.47 -12.06
CA LEU A 188 3.87 -11.35 -11.29
C LEU A 188 2.87 -10.53 -12.12
N SER A 189 1.63 -11.00 -12.26
CA SER A 189 0.60 -10.33 -13.06
C SER A 189 -0.48 -9.71 -12.18
N LEU A 190 -0.85 -8.47 -12.48
CA LEU A 190 -2.02 -7.77 -11.93
C LEU A 190 -3.17 -7.86 -12.93
N PHE A 191 -4.38 -8.02 -12.46
CA PHE A 191 -5.59 -8.15 -13.29
C PHE A 191 -6.60 -7.05 -13.07
N ASP A 192 -7.21 -6.70 -14.19
CA ASP A 192 -8.45 -5.94 -14.32
C ASP A 192 -9.68 -6.77 -13.90
#